data_dd6836eb97e5e17c999048142a301c49
#
_entry.id   dd6836eb97e5e17c999048142a301c49
#
_cell.length_a   1.000
_cell.length_b   1.000
_cell.length_c   1.000
_cell.angle_alpha   90.00
_cell.angle_beta   90.00
_cell.angle_gamma   90.00
#
_symmetry.space_group_name_H-M   'P 1'
#
loop_
_entity.id
_entity.type
_entity.pdbx_description
1 polymer ?
#
loop_
_entity_poly.entity_id
_entity_poly.type
_entity_poly.pdbx_seq_one_letter_code
_entity_poly.pdbx_strand_id
1 'polypeptide(L)'
;MSVTGKTGRRDIICRSGTLNYLKRIHERSEDIRHIPFDDLLKQRIDLPVFRLPDGTVSKNIHQTFRKFVTDAGLITCPRTGQNRTLYSLRHTYATFALLNDGMDIHALAVQMGTSIGMIERHYSHLTPRLKKDMLTGKRYELSK
;
A
#
# COMPACT_ATOMS: atom_id res chain seq x y z
N MET A 1 2.78 -12.35 6.04
CA MET A 1 3.96 -11.55 6.44
C MET A 1 3.65 -10.87 7.75
N SER A 2 4.55 -10.95 8.73
CA SER A 2 4.36 -10.31 10.04
C SER A 2 5.12 -8.99 10.10
N VAL A 3 4.49 -7.94 10.58
CA VAL A 3 5.09 -6.61 10.73
C VAL A 3 4.85 -6.06 12.12
N THR A 4 5.83 -5.31 12.63
CA THR A 4 5.73 -4.61 13.92
C THR A 4 5.64 -3.11 13.67
N GLY A 5 4.67 -2.46 14.26
CA GLY A 5 4.46 -1.02 14.16
C GLY A 5 4.14 -0.40 15.52
N LYS A 6 3.77 0.87 15.55
CA LYS A 6 3.41 1.59 16.79
C LYS A 6 2.24 0.94 17.54
N THR A 7 1.38 0.24 16.84
CA THR A 7 0.18 -0.45 17.37
C THR A 7 0.42 -1.93 17.70
N GLY A 8 1.69 -2.37 17.73
CA GLY A 8 2.07 -3.76 18.00
C GLY A 8 2.35 -4.58 16.74
N ARG A 9 2.48 -5.88 16.94
CA ARG A 9 2.71 -6.87 15.87
C ARG A 9 1.39 -7.25 15.22
N ARG A 10 1.39 -7.37 13.88
CA ARG A 10 0.25 -7.86 13.11
C ARG A 10 0.70 -8.64 11.89
N ASP A 11 -0.15 -9.51 11.41
CA ASP A 11 0.04 -10.18 10.14
C ASP A 11 -0.68 -9.41 9.03
N ILE A 12 0.02 -9.20 7.94
CA ILE A 12 -0.50 -8.54 6.74
C ILE A 12 -0.44 -9.50 5.55
N ILE A 13 -1.42 -9.36 4.66
CA ILE A 13 -1.46 -10.09 3.40
C ILE A 13 -0.84 -9.20 2.32
N CYS A 14 0.20 -9.72 1.66
CA CYS A 14 0.81 -9.02 0.54
C CYS A 14 -0.05 -9.16 -0.72
N ARG A 15 -0.11 -8.12 -1.53
CA ARG A 15 -0.73 -8.19 -2.87
C ARG A 15 0.02 -9.18 -3.76
N SER A 16 -0.68 -9.77 -4.72
CA SER A 16 -0.15 -10.82 -5.61
C SER A 16 1.17 -10.43 -6.31
N GLY A 17 1.31 -9.16 -6.71
CA GLY A 17 2.53 -8.68 -7.35
C GLY A 17 3.72 -8.44 -6.41
N THR A 18 3.53 -8.47 -5.10
CA THR A 18 4.59 -8.12 -4.12
C THR A 18 5.79 -9.04 -4.22
N LEU A 19 5.57 -10.34 -4.44
CA LEU A 19 6.67 -11.32 -4.61
C LEU A 19 7.61 -10.97 -5.76
N ASN A 20 7.08 -10.47 -6.88
CA ASN A 20 7.90 -10.07 -8.03
C ASN A 20 8.82 -8.90 -7.68
N TYR A 21 8.32 -7.93 -6.90
CA TYR A 21 9.14 -6.81 -6.43
C TYR A 21 10.22 -7.27 -5.44
N LEU A 22 9.89 -8.19 -4.53
CA LEU A 22 10.85 -8.77 -3.59
C LEU A 22 11.95 -9.56 -4.31
N LYS A 23 11.60 -10.37 -5.32
CA LYS A 23 12.57 -11.07 -6.16
C LYS A 23 13.52 -10.09 -6.87
N ARG A 24 13.00 -9.00 -7.44
CA ARG A 24 13.83 -7.96 -8.08
C ARG A 24 14.77 -7.26 -7.10
N ILE A 25 14.36 -7.06 -5.85
CA ILE A 25 15.24 -6.53 -4.80
C ILE A 25 16.34 -7.55 -4.49
N HIS A 26 15.98 -8.82 -4.29
CA HIS A 26 16.90 -9.92 -4.03
C HIS A 26 17.96 -10.06 -5.14
N GLU A 27 17.54 -10.08 -6.41
CA GLU A 27 18.42 -10.19 -7.57
C GLU A 27 19.46 -9.06 -7.67
N ARG A 28 19.11 -7.86 -7.16
CA ARG A 28 20.00 -6.69 -7.14
C ARG A 28 20.92 -6.63 -5.93
N SER A 29 20.61 -7.37 -4.86
CA SER A 29 21.33 -7.31 -3.59
C SER A 29 22.54 -8.23 -3.65
N GLU A 30 23.74 -7.66 -3.68
CA GLU A 30 25.00 -8.39 -3.87
C GLU A 30 25.28 -9.38 -2.75
N ASP A 31 24.86 -9.05 -1.53
CA ASP A 31 25.09 -9.83 -0.32
C ASP A 31 24.20 -11.08 -0.20
N ILE A 32 23.03 -11.10 -0.84
CA ILE A 32 22.05 -12.20 -0.69
C ILE A 32 21.63 -12.86 -2.01
N ARG A 33 21.94 -12.28 -3.18
CA ARG A 33 21.51 -12.82 -4.49
C ARG A 33 22.02 -14.25 -4.78
N HIS A 34 23.09 -14.69 -4.09
CA HIS A 34 23.63 -16.03 -4.20
C HIS A 34 22.82 -17.09 -3.46
N ILE A 35 21.94 -16.68 -2.54
CA ILE A 35 21.05 -17.57 -1.78
C ILE A 35 19.76 -17.74 -2.61
N PRO A 36 19.25 -18.95 -2.86
CA PRO A 36 17.96 -19.11 -3.54
C PRO A 36 16.86 -18.35 -2.81
N PHE A 37 16.00 -17.65 -3.56
CA PHE A 37 14.98 -16.75 -2.98
C PHE A 37 14.06 -17.45 -1.98
N ASP A 38 13.64 -18.69 -2.28
CA ASP A 38 12.75 -19.45 -1.40
C ASP A 38 13.44 -19.88 -0.11
N ASP A 39 14.76 -20.14 -0.16
CA ASP A 39 15.56 -20.46 1.02
C ASP A 39 15.83 -19.23 1.87
N LEU A 40 16.03 -18.06 1.24
CA LEU A 40 16.12 -16.78 1.94
C LEU A 40 14.85 -16.49 2.77
N LEU A 41 13.68 -16.77 2.22
CA LEU A 41 12.40 -16.57 2.93
C LEU A 41 12.25 -17.52 4.14
N LYS A 42 12.79 -18.74 4.06
CA LYS A 42 12.74 -19.72 5.16
C LYS A 42 13.72 -19.37 6.29
N GLN A 43 14.86 -18.80 5.97
CA GLN A 43 15.94 -18.53 6.94
C GLN A 43 15.60 -17.42 7.94
N ARG A 44 14.55 -16.63 7.73
CA ARG A 44 14.13 -15.50 8.60
C ARG A 44 15.29 -14.57 8.95
N ILE A 45 16.12 -14.24 7.97
CA ILE A 45 17.28 -13.39 8.14
C ILE A 45 16.82 -11.98 8.57
N ASP A 46 17.45 -11.43 9.60
CA ASP A 46 17.18 -10.08 10.09
C ASP A 46 17.91 -9.03 9.23
N LEU A 47 17.41 -8.81 8.05
CA LEU A 47 17.95 -7.85 7.09
C LEU A 47 16.84 -6.90 6.60
N PRO A 48 17.17 -5.62 6.34
CA PRO A 48 16.22 -4.69 5.75
C PRO A 48 15.71 -5.20 4.41
N VAL A 49 14.37 -5.22 4.23
CA VAL A 49 13.75 -5.63 2.96
C VAL A 49 14.03 -4.59 1.87
N PHE A 50 13.88 -3.30 2.21
CA PHE A 50 14.15 -2.20 1.27
C PHE A 50 15.58 -1.72 1.46
N ARG A 51 16.45 -2.14 0.55
CA ARG A 51 17.88 -1.90 0.59
C ARG A 51 18.44 -1.48 -0.77
N LEU A 52 19.61 -0.89 -0.77
CA LEU A 52 20.42 -0.65 -1.95
C LEU A 52 21.17 -1.94 -2.36
N PRO A 53 21.77 -2.01 -3.58
CA PRO A 53 22.48 -3.20 -4.04
C PRO A 53 23.60 -3.67 -3.10
N ASP A 54 24.27 -2.75 -2.43
CA ASP A 54 25.33 -3.01 -1.44
C ASP A 54 24.82 -3.46 -0.07
N GLY A 55 23.51 -3.68 0.10
CA GLY A 55 22.88 -4.07 1.36
C GLY A 55 22.56 -2.92 2.31
N THR A 56 22.98 -1.70 2.02
CA THR A 56 22.70 -0.54 2.89
C THR A 56 21.27 -0.03 2.74
N VAL A 57 20.78 0.72 3.72
CA VAL A 57 19.47 1.35 3.67
C VAL A 57 19.60 2.79 3.19
N SER A 58 18.78 3.18 2.21
CA SER A 58 18.76 4.57 1.74
C SER A 58 18.35 5.54 2.85
N LYS A 59 19.25 6.47 3.16
CA LYS A 59 18.98 7.54 4.15
C LYS A 59 18.07 8.65 3.59
N ASN A 60 17.95 8.74 2.27
CA ASN A 60 17.29 9.86 1.58
C ASN A 60 16.09 9.45 0.72
N ILE A 61 15.39 8.39 1.10
CA ILE A 61 14.24 7.86 0.33
C ILE A 61 13.15 8.93 0.10
N HIS A 62 12.96 9.86 1.06
CA HIS A 62 11.98 10.94 0.91
C HIS A 62 12.38 11.93 -0.20
N GLN A 63 13.67 12.28 -0.30
CA GLN A 63 14.18 13.17 -1.33
C GLN A 63 14.13 12.47 -2.70
N THR A 64 14.51 11.20 -2.76
CA THR A 64 14.43 10.40 -3.98
C THR A 64 12.99 10.31 -4.49
N PHE A 65 12.04 10.03 -3.60
CA PHE A 65 10.61 10.03 -3.94
C PHE A 65 10.15 11.41 -4.44
N ARG A 66 10.49 12.48 -3.72
CA ARG A 66 10.14 13.85 -4.11
C ARG A 66 10.66 14.19 -5.49
N LYS A 67 11.94 13.89 -5.76
CA LYS A 67 12.53 14.11 -7.09
C LYS A 67 11.76 13.33 -8.15
N PHE A 68 11.52 12.03 -7.92
CA PHE A 68 10.78 11.18 -8.86
C PHE A 68 9.40 11.74 -9.20
N VAL A 69 8.58 12.13 -8.20
CA VAL A 69 7.24 12.66 -8.46
C VAL A 69 7.27 14.07 -9.05
N THR A 70 8.34 14.85 -8.82
CA THR A 70 8.55 16.16 -9.47
C THR A 70 8.88 15.98 -10.94
N ASP A 71 9.84 15.12 -11.27
CA ASP A 71 10.26 14.83 -12.64
C ASP A 71 9.10 14.25 -13.47
N ALA A 72 8.20 13.48 -12.82
CA ALA A 72 6.99 12.96 -13.44
C ALA A 72 5.81 13.97 -13.53
N GLY A 73 5.98 15.21 -13.07
CA GLY A 73 4.90 16.20 -13.03
C GLY A 73 3.78 15.87 -12.03
N LEU A 74 4.04 15.00 -11.07
CA LEU A 74 3.05 14.47 -10.13
C LEU A 74 3.20 15.02 -8.70
N ILE A 75 4.08 16.00 -8.47
CA ILE A 75 4.36 16.47 -7.11
C ILE A 75 3.12 17.07 -6.44
N THR A 76 2.32 17.84 -7.18
CA THR A 76 1.11 18.49 -6.63
C THR A 76 -0.14 17.67 -6.93
N CYS A 77 -0.98 17.49 -5.92
CA CYS A 77 -2.28 16.86 -6.10
C CYS A 77 -3.25 17.88 -6.73
N PRO A 78 -3.81 17.63 -7.94
CA PRO A 78 -4.69 18.60 -8.59
C PRO A 78 -5.99 18.86 -7.82
N ARG A 79 -6.42 17.92 -6.98
CA ARG A 79 -7.66 18.05 -6.19
C ARG A 79 -7.48 18.88 -4.92
N THR A 80 -6.31 18.78 -4.27
CA THR A 80 -6.09 19.41 -2.95
C THR A 80 -5.07 20.52 -2.97
N GLY A 81 -4.30 20.69 -4.06
CA GLY A 81 -3.18 21.61 -4.15
C GLY A 81 -1.96 21.22 -3.29
N GLN A 82 -2.05 20.16 -2.52
CA GLN A 82 -0.97 19.73 -1.62
C GLN A 82 0.08 18.87 -2.33
N ASN A 83 1.32 18.97 -1.86
CA ASN A 83 2.40 18.13 -2.38
C ASN A 83 2.27 16.68 -1.90
N ARG A 84 2.50 15.75 -2.81
CA ARG A 84 2.56 14.33 -2.50
C ARG A 84 3.84 13.98 -1.76
N THR A 85 3.71 13.09 -0.79
CA THR A 85 4.78 12.52 0.00
C THR A 85 4.75 11.00 -0.08
N LEU A 86 5.75 10.31 0.47
CA LEU A 86 5.70 8.84 0.60
C LEU A 86 4.42 8.36 1.31
N TYR A 87 3.90 9.14 2.26
CA TYR A 87 2.66 8.81 2.94
C TYR A 87 1.43 8.83 2.00
N SER A 88 1.50 9.58 0.91
CA SER A 88 0.45 9.58 -0.12
C SER A 88 0.25 8.21 -0.77
N LEU A 89 1.30 7.36 -0.82
CA LEU A 89 1.19 5.97 -1.31
C LEU A 89 0.26 5.14 -0.42
N ARG A 90 0.28 5.40 0.90
CA ARG A 90 -0.63 4.76 1.84
C ARG A 90 -2.09 5.15 1.57
N HIS A 91 -2.34 6.42 1.26
CA HIS A 91 -3.68 6.87 0.86
C HIS A 91 -4.12 6.26 -0.48
N THR A 92 -3.20 6.17 -1.44
CA THR A 92 -3.48 5.52 -2.74
C THR A 92 -3.86 4.05 -2.55
N TYR A 93 -3.09 3.32 -1.73
CA TYR A 93 -3.42 1.93 -1.39
C TYR A 93 -4.81 1.80 -0.79
N ALA A 94 -5.14 2.61 0.23
CA ALA A 94 -6.45 2.56 0.88
C ALA A 94 -7.59 2.88 -0.08
N THR A 95 -7.42 3.90 -0.92
CA THR A 95 -8.42 4.28 -1.93
C THR A 95 -8.68 3.13 -2.92
N PHE A 96 -7.62 2.50 -3.44
CA PHE A 96 -7.77 1.38 -4.38
C PHE A 96 -8.35 0.14 -3.70
N ALA A 97 -7.94 -0.16 -2.47
CA ALA A 97 -8.50 -1.28 -1.72
C ALA A 97 -10.01 -1.14 -1.52
N LEU A 98 -10.47 0.06 -1.20
CA LEU A 98 -11.91 0.34 -1.03
C LEU A 98 -12.65 0.36 -2.37
N LEU A 99 -12.15 1.07 -3.38
CA LEU A 99 -12.89 1.32 -4.63
C LEU A 99 -12.82 0.17 -5.62
N ASN A 100 -11.66 -0.45 -5.76
CA ASN A 100 -11.41 -1.42 -6.83
C ASN A 100 -11.46 -2.87 -6.32
N ASP A 101 -10.99 -3.10 -5.09
CA ASP A 101 -10.90 -4.46 -4.54
C ASP A 101 -12.11 -4.82 -3.66
N GLY A 102 -13.02 -3.86 -3.41
CA GLY A 102 -14.20 -4.08 -2.57
C GLY A 102 -13.87 -4.43 -1.11
N MET A 103 -12.67 -4.07 -0.63
CA MET A 103 -12.24 -4.37 0.73
C MET A 103 -13.11 -3.62 1.74
N ASP A 104 -13.60 -4.33 2.77
CA ASP A 104 -14.35 -3.68 3.84
C ASP A 104 -13.43 -2.83 4.75
N ILE A 105 -14.04 -1.87 5.46
CA ILE A 105 -13.32 -0.90 6.30
C ILE A 105 -12.56 -1.59 7.44
N HIS A 106 -13.11 -2.66 8.02
CA HIS A 106 -12.49 -3.38 9.12
C HIS A 106 -11.22 -4.10 8.64
N ALA A 107 -11.33 -4.87 7.55
CA ALA A 107 -10.19 -5.56 6.95
C ALA A 107 -9.09 -4.57 6.55
N LEU A 108 -9.47 -3.41 5.97
CA LEU A 108 -8.52 -2.36 5.63
C LEU A 108 -7.83 -1.78 6.86
N ALA A 109 -8.57 -1.53 7.95
CA ALA A 109 -8.01 -1.01 9.20
C ALA A 109 -6.96 -1.97 9.80
N VAL A 110 -7.28 -3.26 9.87
CA VAL A 110 -6.36 -4.32 10.31
C VAL A 110 -5.12 -4.37 9.41
N GLN A 111 -5.32 -4.44 8.11
CA GLN A 111 -4.25 -4.51 7.10
C GLN A 111 -3.30 -3.30 7.19
N MET A 112 -3.84 -2.11 7.38
CA MET A 112 -3.07 -0.88 7.50
C MET A 112 -2.53 -0.63 8.92
N GLY A 113 -2.98 -1.35 9.95
CA GLY A 113 -2.60 -1.12 11.34
C GLY A 113 -3.07 0.25 11.83
N THR A 114 -4.35 0.52 11.65
CA THR A 114 -5.02 1.75 12.08
C THR A 114 -6.40 1.41 12.63
N SER A 115 -7.13 2.37 13.17
CA SER A 115 -8.50 2.15 13.64
C SER A 115 -9.52 2.37 12.50
N ILE A 116 -10.69 1.74 12.67
CA ILE A 116 -11.84 1.94 11.77
C ILE A 116 -12.20 3.43 11.70
N GLY A 117 -12.26 4.13 12.84
CA GLY A 117 -12.58 5.55 12.89
C GLY A 117 -11.57 6.43 12.13
N MET A 118 -10.29 6.02 12.03
CA MET A 118 -9.32 6.71 11.19
C MET A 118 -9.59 6.47 9.70
N ILE A 119 -9.99 5.26 9.32
CA ILE A 119 -10.38 4.97 7.94
C ILE A 119 -11.63 5.78 7.57
N GLU A 120 -12.65 5.77 8.42
CA GLU A 120 -13.87 6.55 8.21
C GLU A 120 -13.58 8.03 8.05
N ARG A 121 -12.81 8.62 8.95
CA ARG A 121 -12.45 10.05 8.90
C ARG A 121 -11.79 10.46 7.58
N HIS A 122 -10.90 9.62 7.05
CA HIS A 122 -10.14 9.96 5.85
C HIS A 122 -10.79 9.51 4.54
N TYR A 123 -11.66 8.49 4.58
CA TYR A 123 -12.18 7.84 3.37
C TYR A 123 -13.70 7.77 3.29
N SER A 124 -14.47 8.33 4.26
CA SER A 124 -15.93 8.34 4.22
C SER A 124 -16.51 8.97 2.96
N HIS A 125 -15.80 9.94 2.38
CA HIS A 125 -16.22 10.59 1.12
C HIS A 125 -16.24 9.62 -0.08
N LEU A 126 -15.64 8.43 0.03
CA LEU A 126 -15.68 7.37 -0.99
C LEU A 126 -16.93 6.50 -0.86
N THR A 127 -17.61 6.51 0.29
CA THR A 127 -18.76 5.65 0.55
C THR A 127 -19.87 5.76 -0.50
N PRO A 128 -20.27 6.97 -0.96
CA PRO A 128 -21.28 7.09 -2.03
C PRO A 128 -20.86 6.41 -3.34
N ARG A 129 -19.57 6.46 -3.69
CA ARG A 129 -19.04 5.81 -4.89
C ARG A 129 -19.01 4.29 -4.75
N LEU A 130 -18.62 3.79 -3.57
CA LEU A 130 -18.60 2.36 -3.25
C LEU A 130 -20.01 1.75 -3.27
N LYS A 131 -20.99 2.50 -2.85
CA LYS A 131 -22.38 2.05 -2.70
C LYS A 131 -23.31 2.62 -3.77
N LYS A 132 -22.77 3.12 -4.89
CA LYS A 132 -23.54 3.77 -5.94
C LYS A 132 -24.75 2.93 -6.34
N ASP A 133 -24.56 1.65 -6.68
CA ASP A 133 -25.64 0.77 -7.15
C ASP A 133 -26.69 0.50 -6.05
N MET A 134 -26.25 0.47 -4.78
CA MET A 134 -27.19 0.35 -3.65
C MET A 134 -27.97 1.64 -3.41
N LEU A 135 -27.30 2.79 -3.52
CA LEU A 135 -27.90 4.10 -3.26
C LEU A 135 -28.83 4.55 -4.39
N THR A 136 -28.55 4.13 -5.62
CA THR A 136 -29.44 4.43 -6.77
C THR A 136 -30.72 3.59 -6.79
N GLY A 137 -30.76 2.54 -5.96
CA GLY A 137 -31.90 1.61 -5.89
C GLY A 137 -31.97 0.69 -7.11
N LYS A 138 -32.67 -0.43 -6.95
CA LYS A 138 -33.11 -1.24 -8.10
C LYS A 138 -34.35 -0.57 -8.70
N ARG A 139 -34.39 -0.31 -10.01
CA ARG A 139 -35.62 -0.01 -10.70
C ARG A 139 -36.56 -1.22 -10.54
N TYR A 140 -37.62 -1.06 -9.76
CA TYR A 140 -38.66 -2.04 -9.77
C TYR A 140 -39.42 -1.83 -11.09
N GLU A 141 -39.35 -2.79 -12.02
CA GLU A 141 -40.26 -2.85 -13.13
C GLU A 141 -41.64 -3.19 -12.54
N LEU A 142 -42.53 -2.21 -12.55
CA LEU A 142 -43.91 -2.46 -12.24
C LEU A 142 -44.46 -3.32 -13.38
N SER A 143 -44.67 -4.61 -13.10
CA SER A 143 -45.37 -5.51 -14.03
C SER A 143 -46.73 -4.88 -14.38
N LYS A 144 -46.94 -4.61 -15.66
CA LYS A 144 -48.24 -4.22 -16.18
C LYS A 144 -49.20 -5.39 -16.15
#